data_374b6ba7e4f9fe363e4273c87f003acc
#
_entry.id   374b6ba7e4f9fe363e4273c87f003acc
#
_cell.length_a   1.000
_cell.length_b   1.000
_cell.length_c   1.000
_cell.angle_alpha   90.00
_cell.angle_beta   90.00
_cell.angle_gamma   90.00
#
_symmetry.space_group_name_H-M   'P 1'
#
loop_
_entity.id
_entity.type
_entity.pdbx_description
1 polymer ?
#
loop_
_entity_poly.entity_id
_entity_poly.type
_entity_poly.pdbx_seq_one_letter_code
_entity_poly.pdbx_strand_id
1 'polypeptide(L)'
;MTALLRVLLLLPTLIASAPAGATPDSAVRAEPPSWWVGMRDPHLQLLVSGPGVGADRLELQLPPGVEARDERRLASPNHRVVDLHLAPGAETGEIVLRLHGADGERRVVVPLAARRPGSAEREGFGPKDAILNLIPDRFANGDPSNDQIAGMREGADRADPAARHGGDLAGMRQSLGYIADMGFTMIWPTPVLENDQPAYSYHGYAITDLYRVDPRFGSNADYRDFVAAARAKGIGVIQDIVPNHIGHQHPWASDPPTPGWISNGNRFVETHHGRSAVTDPYAPAVDLENFQHGWFHPTMPDLDQRDPILARYLEQNAIWWIEYADLAGLRVDTYGYSDTAFLQGWIGAILREYPRFTVVGEEWSANPAIVAHWQSPGRDWAGASPGTPSLMDFPLSEALRKALTEPENFTTGLGRIHEMLGNDRLYADPARLVVFEGNHDKPRIYNVLGEDPAVLRQALGMVATLPRIAQFYYGTEVLMQSPVERDDLAARRDFPGGWPGDAVSAFTGKGLSATQREMQDWMRRLLRWRAGSPAIAHGRFLHYQPRQGAYVYFRRAAEEAVMVVVHRGTAPFVFERARYAEGLQGATRAIDVLSGKAVALDAAPVFVPGSISILRLTPPGEDAR
;
A
#
# COMPACT_ATOMS: atom_id res chain seq x y z
N MET A 1 70.30 -5.93 -6.67
CA MET A 1 70.94 -5.03 -7.60
C MET A 1 70.36 -5.26 -8.97
N THR A 2 70.01 -4.22 -9.66
CA THR A 2 69.54 -3.96 -11.04
C THR A 2 68.02 -3.76 -11.16
N ALA A 3 67.70 -2.48 -11.12
CA ALA A 3 66.41 -1.90 -11.48
C ALA A 3 66.24 -1.92 -13.01
N LEU A 4 65.07 -2.32 -13.48
CA LEU A 4 64.65 -2.12 -14.87
C LEU A 4 63.56 -1.03 -14.89
N LEU A 5 63.98 0.12 -15.41
CA LEU A 5 63.16 1.31 -15.76
C LEU A 5 62.30 0.93 -16.99
N ARG A 6 60.95 0.92 -16.84
CA ARG A 6 60.05 0.88 -17.99
C ARG A 6 59.58 2.32 -18.27
N VAL A 7 59.99 2.84 -19.39
CA VAL A 7 59.54 4.09 -19.99
C VAL A 7 58.14 3.85 -20.55
N LEU A 8 57.13 4.55 -20.01
CA LEU A 8 55.77 4.62 -20.56
C LEU A 8 55.74 5.71 -21.61
N LEU A 9 55.59 5.35 -22.87
CA LEU A 9 55.26 6.26 -23.97
C LEU A 9 53.79 6.69 -23.83
N LEU A 10 53.55 7.96 -23.51
CA LEU A 10 52.27 8.62 -23.59
C LEU A 10 51.95 8.95 -25.05
N LEU A 11 51.04 8.23 -25.68
CA LEU A 11 50.35 8.64 -26.90
C LEU A 11 49.27 9.67 -26.53
N PRO A 12 49.14 10.77 -27.23
CA PRO A 12 48.02 11.71 -27.05
C PRO A 12 46.76 11.06 -27.65
N THR A 13 45.81 10.68 -26.81
CA THR A 13 44.45 10.37 -27.24
C THR A 13 43.76 11.66 -27.65
N LEU A 14 43.48 11.78 -28.94
CA LEU A 14 42.53 12.76 -29.46
C LEU A 14 41.13 12.42 -28.84
N ILE A 15 40.71 13.27 -27.92
CA ILE A 15 39.32 13.28 -27.47
C ILE A 15 38.50 13.87 -28.60
N ALA A 16 37.86 13.03 -29.38
CA ALA A 16 36.79 13.44 -30.26
C ALA A 16 35.65 13.95 -29.38
N SER A 17 35.37 15.24 -29.41
CA SER A 17 34.17 15.84 -28.83
C SER A 17 32.96 15.18 -29.49
N ALA A 18 32.25 14.36 -28.74
CA ALA A 18 30.91 13.93 -29.12
C ALA A 18 30.03 15.18 -29.29
N PRO A 19 29.16 15.26 -30.31
CA PRO A 19 28.24 16.36 -30.44
C PRO A 19 27.41 16.42 -29.15
N ALA A 20 27.28 17.63 -28.59
CA ALA A 20 26.43 17.91 -27.46
C ALA A 20 25.04 17.27 -27.74
N GLY A 21 24.66 16.30 -26.96
CA GLY A 21 23.34 15.68 -27.04
C GLY A 21 22.30 16.79 -26.97
N ALA A 22 21.28 16.68 -27.79
CA ALA A 22 20.14 17.59 -27.76
C ALA A 22 19.68 17.72 -26.30
N THR A 23 19.66 18.95 -25.80
CA THR A 23 18.99 19.30 -24.55
C THR A 23 17.59 18.71 -24.60
N PRO A 24 17.12 17.98 -23.57
CA PRO A 24 15.74 17.55 -23.52
C PRO A 24 14.86 18.79 -23.77
N ASP A 25 13.93 18.64 -24.68
CA ASP A 25 12.97 19.67 -25.06
C ASP A 25 12.47 20.31 -23.76
N SER A 26 12.66 21.62 -23.60
CA SER A 26 12.29 22.36 -22.37
C SER A 26 10.77 22.54 -22.35
N ALA A 27 10.05 21.43 -22.33
CA ALA A 27 8.63 21.40 -22.36
C ALA A 27 8.06 21.99 -21.05
N VAL A 28 7.23 23.01 -21.20
CA VAL A 28 6.41 23.49 -20.09
C VAL A 28 5.35 22.45 -19.79
N ARG A 29 5.13 22.16 -18.52
CA ARG A 29 4.09 21.24 -18.07
C ARG A 29 3.17 21.92 -17.06
N ALA A 30 1.95 21.49 -16.99
CA ALA A 30 0.99 21.88 -15.96
C ALA A 30 0.53 20.64 -15.19
N GLU A 31 0.40 20.77 -13.87
CA GLU A 31 -0.01 19.70 -12.98
C GLU A 31 -1.15 20.16 -12.07
N PRO A 32 -2.24 19.36 -12.00
CA PRO A 32 -2.49 18.08 -12.66
C PRO A 32 -2.56 18.18 -14.19
N PRO A 33 -2.15 17.10 -14.92
CA PRO A 33 -2.08 17.12 -16.39
C PRO A 33 -3.46 17.07 -17.08
N SER A 34 -4.52 16.81 -16.33
CA SER A 34 -5.93 16.85 -16.76
C SER A 34 -6.81 17.00 -15.52
N TRP A 35 -8.09 17.37 -15.73
CA TRP A 35 -9.06 17.44 -14.63
C TRP A 35 -10.47 17.10 -15.13
N TRP A 36 -11.46 17.16 -14.23
CA TRP A 36 -12.85 16.82 -14.52
C TRP A 36 -13.83 17.93 -14.10
N VAL A 37 -14.85 18.14 -14.92
CA VAL A 37 -16.03 18.93 -14.50
C VAL A 37 -16.88 18.09 -13.54
N GLY A 38 -17.61 18.75 -12.64
CA GLY A 38 -18.52 18.06 -11.71
C GLY A 38 -17.82 17.48 -10.48
N MET A 39 -16.57 17.86 -10.21
CA MET A 39 -15.94 17.62 -8.91
C MET A 39 -16.66 18.43 -7.83
N ARG A 40 -16.72 17.90 -6.61
CA ARG A 40 -17.38 18.60 -5.48
C ARG A 40 -16.62 19.84 -5.04
N ASP A 41 -15.29 19.77 -5.07
CA ASP A 41 -14.45 20.95 -4.90
C ASP A 41 -14.34 21.69 -6.24
N PRO A 42 -14.87 22.93 -6.36
CA PRO A 42 -14.81 23.69 -7.61
C PRO A 42 -13.43 24.31 -7.87
N HIS A 43 -12.49 24.25 -6.95
CA HIS A 43 -11.18 24.89 -7.07
C HIS A 43 -10.16 23.94 -7.69
N LEU A 44 -9.51 24.40 -8.75
CA LEU A 44 -8.39 23.72 -9.40
C LEU A 44 -7.16 24.60 -9.36
N GLN A 45 -6.11 24.13 -8.70
CA GLN A 45 -4.77 24.74 -8.72
C GLN A 45 -3.92 24.05 -9.79
N LEU A 46 -3.39 24.79 -10.74
CA LEU A 46 -2.40 24.28 -11.71
C LEU A 46 -1.01 24.78 -11.31
N LEU A 47 -0.09 23.87 -11.02
CA LEU A 47 1.33 24.16 -10.94
C LEU A 47 1.90 24.11 -12.37
N VAL A 48 2.39 25.23 -12.88
CA VAL A 48 3.00 25.33 -14.20
C VAL A 48 4.51 25.42 -14.03
N SER A 49 5.22 24.47 -14.62
CA SER A 49 6.67 24.30 -14.45
C SER A 49 7.38 24.29 -15.81
N GLY A 50 8.54 24.91 -15.84
CA GLY A 50 9.41 24.95 -17.02
C GLY A 50 10.34 26.17 -17.01
N PRO A 51 11.45 26.16 -17.77
CA PRO A 51 12.44 27.24 -17.73
C PRO A 51 11.81 28.59 -17.94
N GLY A 52 11.98 29.52 -16.99
CA GLY A 52 11.58 30.93 -17.09
C GLY A 52 10.07 31.18 -17.09
N VAL A 53 9.19 30.18 -16.85
CA VAL A 53 7.73 30.37 -16.90
C VAL A 53 7.22 31.46 -15.96
N GLY A 54 7.92 31.70 -14.85
CA GLY A 54 7.59 32.79 -13.92
C GLY A 54 7.74 34.19 -14.52
N ALA A 55 8.59 34.39 -15.49
CA ALA A 55 8.79 35.68 -16.16
C ALA A 55 7.86 35.89 -17.37
N ASP A 56 7.35 34.83 -17.96
CA ASP A 56 6.53 34.90 -19.17
C ASP A 56 5.19 35.61 -18.92
N ARG A 57 4.67 36.27 -19.97
CA ARG A 57 3.29 36.74 -19.96
C ARG A 57 2.35 35.52 -20.19
N LEU A 58 1.44 35.30 -19.28
CA LEU A 58 0.44 34.25 -19.42
C LEU A 58 -0.83 34.78 -20.09
N GLU A 59 -1.35 33.98 -21.01
CA GLU A 59 -2.68 34.15 -21.59
C GLU A 59 -3.43 32.84 -21.45
N LEU A 60 -4.67 32.92 -20.92
CA LEU A 60 -5.53 31.78 -20.66
C LEU A 60 -6.69 31.75 -21.65
N GLN A 61 -6.91 30.58 -22.24
CA GLN A 61 -8.15 30.26 -22.93
C GLN A 61 -8.87 29.16 -22.13
N LEU A 62 -10.05 29.50 -21.62
CA LEU A 62 -10.80 28.67 -20.68
C LEU A 62 -12.14 28.24 -21.28
N PRO A 63 -12.59 26.99 -21.01
CA PRO A 63 -13.95 26.55 -21.36
C PRO A 63 -15.03 27.38 -20.65
N PRO A 64 -16.26 27.40 -21.18
CA PRO A 64 -17.40 28.05 -20.51
C PRO A 64 -17.61 27.50 -19.08
N GLY A 65 -17.81 28.44 -18.14
CA GLY A 65 -17.98 28.11 -16.72
C GLY A 65 -16.68 27.85 -15.95
N VAL A 66 -15.52 28.06 -16.56
CA VAL A 66 -14.22 28.05 -15.90
C VAL A 66 -13.68 29.48 -15.83
N GLU A 67 -13.27 29.92 -14.66
CA GLU A 67 -12.76 31.28 -14.41
C GLU A 67 -11.39 31.23 -13.73
N ALA A 68 -10.46 32.07 -14.18
CA ALA A 68 -9.22 32.30 -13.44
C ALA A 68 -9.52 33.16 -12.21
N ARG A 69 -9.03 32.74 -11.06
CA ARG A 69 -9.21 33.47 -9.78
C ARG A 69 -7.94 34.19 -9.36
N ASP A 70 -6.80 33.52 -9.53
CA ASP A 70 -5.50 34.07 -9.15
C ASP A 70 -4.39 33.49 -10.02
N GLU A 71 -3.31 34.27 -10.17
CA GLU A 71 -2.08 33.87 -10.81
C GLU A 71 -0.91 34.33 -9.95
N ARG A 72 -0.09 33.39 -9.50
CA ARG A 72 1.05 33.68 -8.64
C ARG A 72 2.35 33.17 -9.26
N ARG A 73 3.32 34.08 -9.43
CA ARG A 73 4.71 33.72 -9.69
C ARG A 73 5.34 33.25 -8.40
N LEU A 74 6.01 32.11 -8.44
CA LEU A 74 6.65 31.55 -7.26
C LEU A 74 8.07 32.07 -7.10
N ALA A 75 8.73 31.68 -6.00
CA ALA A 75 10.10 32.13 -5.71
C ALA A 75 11.11 31.63 -6.75
N SER A 76 10.95 30.40 -7.23
CA SER A 76 11.69 29.92 -8.39
C SER A 76 11.12 30.57 -9.67
N PRO A 77 11.99 31.10 -10.56
CA PRO A 77 11.55 31.67 -11.84
C PRO A 77 10.98 30.61 -12.80
N ASN A 78 11.13 29.34 -12.47
CA ASN A 78 10.70 28.21 -13.29
C ASN A 78 9.32 27.68 -12.90
N HIS A 79 8.63 28.34 -11.96
CA HIS A 79 7.34 27.89 -11.46
C HIS A 79 6.34 29.04 -11.30
N ARG A 80 5.09 28.74 -11.59
CA ARG A 80 3.94 29.58 -11.25
C ARG A 80 2.73 28.74 -10.90
N VAL A 81 1.77 29.31 -10.20
CA VAL A 81 0.48 28.71 -9.89
C VAL A 81 -0.62 29.51 -10.58
N VAL A 82 -1.59 28.79 -11.12
CA VAL A 82 -2.83 29.32 -11.67
C VAL A 82 -3.99 28.71 -10.93
N ASP A 83 -4.75 29.51 -10.21
CA ASP A 83 -5.94 29.08 -9.48
C ASP A 83 -7.19 29.31 -10.33
N LEU A 84 -7.94 28.24 -10.56
CA LEU A 84 -9.15 28.23 -11.38
C LEU A 84 -10.36 27.87 -10.52
N HIS A 85 -11.52 28.40 -10.91
CA HIS A 85 -12.81 28.03 -10.35
C HIS A 85 -13.69 27.44 -11.44
N LEU A 86 -14.17 26.21 -11.22
CA LEU A 86 -15.08 25.49 -12.09
C LEU A 86 -16.49 25.63 -11.55
N ALA A 87 -17.32 26.46 -12.19
CA ALA A 87 -18.70 26.65 -11.75
C ALA A 87 -19.52 25.36 -11.88
N PRO A 88 -20.59 25.19 -11.07
CA PRO A 88 -21.57 24.14 -11.32
C PRO A 88 -22.11 24.27 -12.77
N GLY A 89 -21.93 23.23 -13.58
CA GLY A 89 -22.29 23.24 -15.00
C GLY A 89 -21.19 23.77 -15.95
N ALA A 90 -19.95 23.88 -15.47
CA ALA A 90 -18.81 24.09 -16.35
C ALA A 90 -18.76 23.02 -17.46
N GLU A 91 -18.42 23.44 -18.68
CA GLU A 91 -18.39 22.56 -19.84
C GLU A 91 -17.01 21.85 -19.95
N THR A 92 -17.04 20.65 -20.54
CA THR A 92 -15.83 19.94 -20.94
C THR A 92 -15.09 20.69 -22.03
N GLY A 93 -13.77 20.54 -22.11
CA GLY A 93 -12.98 21.21 -23.12
C GLY A 93 -11.48 21.17 -22.80
N GLU A 94 -10.79 22.20 -23.19
CA GLU A 94 -9.35 22.37 -22.95
C GLU A 94 -9.07 23.69 -22.21
N ILE A 95 -8.36 23.60 -21.10
CA ILE A 95 -7.71 24.77 -20.48
C ILE A 95 -6.39 24.97 -21.24
N VAL A 96 -6.25 26.06 -21.98
CA VAL A 96 -5.04 26.33 -22.76
C VAL A 96 -4.28 27.48 -22.10
N LEU A 97 -3.02 27.18 -21.74
CA LEU A 97 -2.07 28.16 -21.22
C LEU A 97 -1.10 28.53 -22.35
N ARG A 98 -1.04 29.81 -22.75
CA ARG A 98 -0.07 30.36 -23.67
C ARG A 98 0.92 31.23 -22.90
N LEU A 99 2.18 30.88 -22.94
CA LEU A 99 3.27 31.54 -22.25
C LEU A 99 4.13 32.26 -23.28
N HIS A 100 4.17 33.58 -23.22
CA HIS A 100 4.92 34.40 -24.16
C HIS A 100 6.19 34.88 -23.46
N GLY A 101 7.29 34.21 -23.76
CA GLY A 101 8.62 34.50 -23.25
C GLY A 101 9.57 35.07 -24.33
N ALA A 102 10.84 35.24 -23.96
CA ALA A 102 11.87 35.74 -24.83
C ALA A 102 12.14 34.81 -26.05
N ASP A 103 11.95 33.50 -25.83
CA ASP A 103 12.19 32.46 -26.84
C ASP A 103 10.94 32.12 -27.68
N GLY A 104 9.86 32.91 -27.52
CA GLY A 104 8.63 32.75 -28.28
C GLY A 104 7.46 32.27 -27.43
N GLU A 105 6.40 31.78 -28.11
CA GLU A 105 5.19 31.22 -27.45
C GLU A 105 5.38 29.74 -27.15
N ARG A 106 5.05 29.39 -25.91
CA ARG A 106 4.94 27.99 -25.44
C ARG A 106 3.49 27.72 -25.06
N ARG A 107 2.95 26.57 -25.48
CA ARG A 107 1.55 26.19 -25.26
C ARG A 107 1.45 24.94 -24.42
N VAL A 108 0.64 24.99 -23.36
CA VAL A 108 0.29 23.83 -22.54
C VAL A 108 -1.23 23.65 -22.59
N VAL A 109 -1.67 22.41 -22.71
CA VAL A 109 -3.09 22.06 -22.74
C VAL A 109 -3.39 21.12 -21.58
N VAL A 110 -4.37 21.49 -20.77
CA VAL A 110 -4.90 20.66 -19.70
C VAL A 110 -6.33 20.26 -20.08
N PRO A 111 -6.58 19.00 -20.48
CA PRO A 111 -7.90 18.51 -20.80
C PRO A 111 -8.83 18.57 -19.59
N LEU A 112 -10.05 19.07 -19.79
CA LEU A 112 -11.12 19.11 -18.82
C LEU A 112 -12.23 18.15 -19.29
N ALA A 113 -12.26 16.94 -18.72
CA ALA A 113 -13.14 15.86 -19.14
C ALA A 113 -14.44 15.83 -18.32
N ALA A 114 -15.44 15.11 -18.83
CA ALA A 114 -16.59 14.74 -18.02
C ALA A 114 -16.20 13.71 -16.98
N ARG A 115 -16.65 13.91 -15.74
CA ARG A 115 -16.50 12.92 -14.70
C ARG A 115 -17.33 11.67 -15.02
N ARG A 116 -16.77 10.49 -14.77
CA ARG A 116 -17.48 9.22 -14.97
C ARG A 116 -18.71 9.16 -14.05
N PRO A 117 -19.91 8.83 -14.56
CA PRO A 117 -21.11 8.66 -13.74
C PRO A 117 -20.87 7.65 -12.61
N GLY A 118 -21.28 8.01 -11.39
CA GLY A 118 -21.16 7.17 -10.21
C GLY A 118 -19.74 7.09 -9.61
N SER A 119 -18.77 7.86 -10.12
CA SER A 119 -17.41 7.82 -9.59
C SER A 119 -17.30 8.35 -8.17
N ALA A 120 -18.16 9.29 -7.76
CA ALA A 120 -18.23 9.80 -6.39
C ALA A 120 -18.73 8.76 -5.38
N GLU A 121 -19.53 7.79 -5.84
CA GLU A 121 -20.13 6.74 -5.03
C GLU A 121 -19.28 5.47 -4.92
N ARG A 122 -18.05 5.49 -5.44
CA ARG A 122 -17.15 4.34 -5.39
C ARG A 122 -16.94 3.86 -3.96
N GLU A 123 -16.99 2.55 -3.80
CA GLU A 123 -16.71 1.89 -2.52
C GLU A 123 -15.24 1.53 -2.43
N GLY A 124 -14.67 1.78 -1.27
CA GLY A 124 -13.36 1.28 -0.92
C GLY A 124 -13.39 -0.19 -0.48
N PHE A 125 -12.26 -0.68 -0.03
CA PHE A 125 -12.14 -2.02 0.52
C PHE A 125 -12.51 -2.07 2.01
N GLY A 126 -12.82 -3.27 2.51
CA GLY A 126 -13.26 -3.48 3.88
C GLY A 126 -13.05 -4.90 4.39
N PRO A 127 -13.67 -5.28 5.53
CA PRO A 127 -13.45 -6.58 6.20
C PRO A 127 -13.72 -7.81 5.33
N LYS A 128 -14.56 -7.71 4.29
CA LYS A 128 -14.80 -8.80 3.34
C LYS A 128 -13.58 -9.11 2.47
N ASP A 129 -12.70 -8.13 2.28
CA ASP A 129 -11.64 -8.19 1.29
C ASP A 129 -10.38 -8.90 1.80
N ALA A 130 -9.65 -9.49 0.86
CA ALA A 130 -8.32 -10.05 1.06
C ALA A 130 -7.35 -9.36 0.10
N ILE A 131 -6.35 -8.68 0.67
CA ILE A 131 -5.38 -7.87 -0.06
C ILE A 131 -4.14 -8.72 -0.38
N LEU A 132 -3.71 -8.74 -1.65
CA LEU A 132 -2.40 -9.20 -2.07
C LEU A 132 -1.45 -8.00 -2.14
N ASN A 133 -0.48 -7.92 -1.22
CA ASN A 133 0.62 -6.98 -1.32
C ASN A 133 1.72 -7.59 -2.20
N LEU A 134 2.17 -6.87 -3.23
CA LEU A 134 3.22 -7.32 -4.14
C LEU A 134 4.13 -6.18 -4.58
N ILE A 135 5.31 -6.54 -5.07
CA ILE A 135 6.28 -5.61 -5.68
C ILE A 135 6.21 -5.81 -7.19
N PRO A 136 5.78 -4.80 -7.99
CA PRO A 136 5.64 -4.96 -9.45
C PRO A 136 6.90 -5.48 -10.11
N ASP A 137 8.04 -4.89 -9.81
CA ASP A 137 9.35 -5.26 -10.33
C ASP A 137 9.74 -6.74 -10.07
N ARG A 138 9.18 -7.36 -9.02
CA ARG A 138 9.52 -8.71 -8.54
C ARG A 138 8.42 -9.73 -8.79
N PHE A 139 7.31 -9.35 -9.42
CA PHE A 139 6.16 -10.23 -9.55
C PHE A 139 6.12 -10.97 -10.90
N ALA A 140 6.14 -10.25 -12.01
CA ALA A 140 6.17 -10.85 -13.34
C ALA A 140 6.58 -9.83 -14.40
N ASN A 141 7.44 -10.23 -15.33
CA ASN A 141 7.83 -9.48 -16.50
C ASN A 141 6.94 -9.87 -17.70
N GLY A 142 6.09 -8.97 -18.13
CA GLY A 142 5.15 -9.17 -19.23
C GLY A 142 5.57 -8.50 -20.53
N ASP A 143 6.47 -7.50 -20.44
CA ASP A 143 7.01 -6.75 -21.57
C ASP A 143 8.51 -6.47 -21.40
N PRO A 144 9.39 -7.41 -21.82
CA PRO A 144 10.83 -7.20 -21.70
C PRO A 144 11.39 -5.98 -22.47
N SER A 145 10.59 -5.36 -23.31
CA SER A 145 11.05 -4.17 -24.05
C SER A 145 11.17 -2.92 -23.17
N ASN A 146 10.51 -2.91 -22.01
CA ASN A 146 10.57 -1.81 -21.05
C ASN A 146 11.63 -1.99 -19.94
N ASP A 147 12.34 -3.13 -19.89
CA ASP A 147 13.39 -3.40 -18.91
C ASP A 147 14.53 -2.36 -18.94
N GLN A 148 14.78 -1.79 -20.11
CA GLN A 148 15.83 -0.82 -20.36
C GLN A 148 15.26 0.40 -21.09
N ILE A 149 15.06 1.49 -20.38
CA ILE A 149 14.53 2.74 -20.97
C ILE A 149 15.66 3.75 -21.13
N ALA A 150 15.83 4.25 -22.35
CA ALA A 150 16.84 5.27 -22.64
C ALA A 150 16.59 6.54 -21.80
N GLY A 151 17.63 7.02 -21.12
CA GLY A 151 17.56 8.20 -20.26
C GLY A 151 17.23 7.88 -18.79
N MET A 152 16.75 6.68 -18.45
CA MET A 152 16.60 6.24 -17.06
C MET A 152 17.94 5.82 -16.47
N ARG A 153 18.17 6.14 -15.19
CA ARG A 153 19.47 5.97 -14.50
C ARG A 153 19.79 4.51 -14.16
N GLU A 154 18.78 3.72 -13.88
CA GLU A 154 18.90 2.30 -13.53
C GLU A 154 18.10 1.43 -14.50
N GLY A 155 18.74 0.41 -15.06
CA GLY A 155 18.10 -0.61 -15.87
C GLY A 155 17.89 -1.91 -15.10
N ALA A 156 17.36 -2.95 -15.77
CA ALA A 156 17.17 -4.26 -15.15
C ALA A 156 18.46 -5.08 -15.15
N ASP A 157 18.79 -5.65 -14.00
CA ASP A 157 19.79 -6.71 -13.81
C ASP A 157 19.26 -7.72 -12.79
N ARG A 158 18.63 -8.78 -13.27
CA ARG A 158 18.02 -9.82 -12.43
C ARG A 158 19.04 -10.62 -11.58
N ALA A 159 20.34 -10.52 -11.87
CA ALA A 159 21.38 -11.17 -11.09
C ALA A 159 21.76 -10.38 -9.82
N ASP A 160 21.50 -9.06 -9.82
CA ASP A 160 21.72 -8.20 -8.67
C ASP A 160 20.42 -8.00 -7.89
N PRO A 161 20.27 -8.54 -6.67
CA PRO A 161 19.05 -8.38 -5.87
C PRO A 161 18.72 -6.93 -5.51
N ALA A 162 19.68 -6.00 -5.65
CA ALA A 162 19.50 -4.58 -5.40
C ALA A 162 19.00 -3.81 -6.63
N ALA A 163 19.20 -4.34 -7.83
CA ALA A 163 18.76 -3.74 -9.08
C ALA A 163 17.29 -4.04 -9.40
N ARG A 164 16.77 -3.43 -10.45
CA ARG A 164 15.47 -3.79 -11.03
C ARG A 164 15.55 -5.16 -11.70
N HIS A 165 14.44 -5.90 -11.70
CA HIS A 165 14.34 -7.22 -12.31
C HIS A 165 13.41 -7.25 -13.54
N GLY A 166 12.75 -6.13 -13.84
CA GLY A 166 11.93 -5.97 -15.05
C GLY A 166 10.49 -6.48 -14.92
N GLY A 167 10.00 -6.78 -13.72
CA GLY A 167 8.57 -7.00 -13.53
C GLY A 167 7.78 -5.71 -13.78
N ASP A 168 6.56 -5.82 -14.36
CA ASP A 168 5.82 -4.69 -14.90
C ASP A 168 4.30 -4.82 -14.84
N LEU A 169 3.58 -3.79 -15.29
CA LEU A 169 2.11 -3.76 -15.37
C LEU A 169 1.54 -4.82 -16.33
N ALA A 170 2.26 -5.11 -17.42
CA ALA A 170 1.85 -6.14 -18.38
C ALA A 170 1.88 -7.53 -17.74
N GLY A 171 2.94 -7.85 -16.98
CA GLY A 171 3.07 -9.10 -16.23
C GLY A 171 2.03 -9.23 -15.13
N MET A 172 1.79 -8.14 -14.37
CA MET A 172 0.70 -8.13 -13.39
C MET A 172 -0.67 -8.36 -14.05
N ARG A 173 -0.94 -7.72 -15.21
CA ARG A 173 -2.19 -7.89 -15.95
C ARG A 173 -2.37 -9.33 -16.47
N GLN A 174 -1.31 -9.94 -16.98
CA GLN A 174 -1.33 -11.35 -17.41
C GLN A 174 -1.61 -12.30 -16.23
N SER A 175 -1.19 -11.94 -15.03
CA SER A 175 -1.33 -12.74 -13.82
C SER A 175 -2.67 -12.59 -13.09
N LEU A 176 -3.56 -11.69 -13.52
CA LEU A 176 -4.85 -11.45 -12.87
C LEU A 176 -5.73 -12.70 -12.76
N GLY A 177 -5.60 -13.64 -13.71
CA GLY A 177 -6.29 -14.94 -13.64
C GLY A 177 -5.88 -15.77 -12.42
N TYR A 178 -4.59 -15.82 -12.14
CA TYR A 178 -4.04 -16.49 -10.96
C TYR A 178 -4.49 -15.81 -9.66
N ILE A 179 -4.40 -14.48 -9.59
CA ILE A 179 -4.77 -13.70 -8.41
C ILE A 179 -6.25 -13.89 -8.07
N ALA A 180 -7.13 -13.85 -9.08
CA ALA A 180 -8.57 -14.13 -8.91
C ALA A 180 -8.81 -15.58 -8.48
N ASP A 181 -8.09 -16.54 -9.07
CA ASP A 181 -8.20 -17.97 -8.75
C ASP A 181 -7.78 -18.27 -7.31
N MET A 182 -6.77 -17.57 -6.81
CA MET A 182 -6.38 -17.65 -5.40
C MET A 182 -7.43 -17.11 -4.43
N GLY A 183 -8.37 -16.26 -4.88
CA GLY A 183 -9.43 -15.68 -4.07
C GLY A 183 -9.10 -14.31 -3.46
N PHE A 184 -8.07 -13.64 -3.97
CA PHE A 184 -7.80 -12.25 -3.61
C PHE A 184 -8.82 -11.32 -4.26
N THR A 185 -9.27 -10.31 -3.51
CA THR A 185 -10.23 -9.30 -3.95
C THR A 185 -9.60 -7.93 -4.13
N MET A 186 -8.39 -7.72 -3.62
CA MET A 186 -7.62 -6.48 -3.74
C MET A 186 -6.17 -6.79 -4.08
N ILE A 187 -5.56 -5.92 -4.89
CA ILE A 187 -4.12 -5.89 -5.13
C ILE A 187 -3.58 -4.56 -4.61
N TRP A 188 -2.54 -4.63 -3.79
CA TRP A 188 -1.73 -3.50 -3.40
C TRP A 188 -0.30 -3.69 -3.94
N PRO A 189 0.04 -3.10 -5.09
CA PRO A 189 1.42 -2.99 -5.54
C PRO A 189 2.16 -1.93 -4.72
N THR A 190 3.46 -2.11 -4.46
CA THR A 190 4.32 -1.00 -4.02
C THR A 190 4.30 0.10 -5.08
N PRO A 191 4.78 1.35 -4.79
CA PRO A 191 4.56 2.47 -5.68
C PRO A 191 4.93 2.20 -7.13
N VAL A 192 4.03 2.55 -8.05
CA VAL A 192 4.21 2.39 -9.51
C VAL A 192 4.65 3.68 -10.20
N LEU A 193 4.74 4.79 -9.46
CA LEU A 193 5.14 6.08 -10.00
C LEU A 193 6.64 6.10 -10.31
N GLU A 194 7.03 7.01 -11.19
CA GLU A 194 8.41 7.13 -11.64
C GLU A 194 9.38 7.29 -10.47
N ASN A 195 10.41 6.45 -10.47
CA ASN A 195 11.47 6.42 -9.47
C ASN A 195 12.83 6.34 -10.16
N ASP A 196 13.25 7.45 -10.77
CA ASP A 196 14.51 7.51 -11.53
C ASP A 196 15.72 7.74 -10.62
N GLN A 197 15.92 6.85 -9.66
CA GLN A 197 17.11 6.82 -8.81
C GLN A 197 18.22 5.99 -9.47
N PRO A 198 19.50 6.28 -9.15
CA PRO A 198 20.64 5.56 -9.74
C PRO A 198 20.82 4.13 -9.20
N ALA A 199 20.14 3.76 -8.12
CA ALA A 199 20.16 2.45 -7.50
C ALA A 199 18.90 2.23 -6.66
N TYR A 200 18.52 0.97 -6.45
CA TYR A 200 17.35 0.56 -5.66
C TYR A 200 16.01 1.12 -6.18
N SER A 201 15.93 1.59 -7.40
CA SER A 201 14.72 2.25 -7.90
C SER A 201 13.50 1.32 -7.98
N TYR A 202 13.71 0.01 -7.90
CA TYR A 202 12.66 -1.01 -7.94
C TYR A 202 11.63 -0.88 -6.81
N HIS A 203 12.01 -0.31 -5.65
CA HIS A 203 11.10 -0.23 -4.51
C HIS A 203 9.99 0.82 -4.68
N GLY A 204 10.21 1.86 -5.49
CA GLY A 204 9.19 2.85 -5.84
C GLY A 204 9.04 4.04 -4.90
N TYR A 205 9.61 4.03 -3.69
CA TYR A 205 9.33 5.04 -2.65
C TYR A 205 10.07 6.37 -2.81
N ALA A 206 11.10 6.46 -3.65
CA ALA A 206 11.83 7.70 -3.92
C ALA A 206 11.35 8.34 -5.24
N ILE A 207 10.10 8.79 -5.27
CA ILE A 207 9.36 9.23 -6.47
C ILE A 207 10.02 10.45 -7.11
N THR A 208 10.16 10.44 -8.45
CA THR A 208 10.71 11.53 -9.25
C THR A 208 9.69 12.25 -10.14
N ASP A 209 8.50 11.68 -10.31
CA ASP A 209 7.35 12.31 -10.96
C ASP A 209 6.05 11.80 -10.35
N LEU A 210 5.27 12.70 -9.75
CA LEU A 210 4.06 12.37 -9.00
C LEU A 210 2.82 12.12 -9.89
N TYR A 211 2.88 12.44 -11.20
CA TYR A 211 1.77 12.25 -12.15
C TYR A 211 2.11 11.26 -13.26
N ARG A 212 3.24 10.57 -13.16
CA ARG A 212 3.70 9.64 -14.18
C ARG A 212 4.02 8.26 -13.59
N VAL A 213 3.52 7.23 -14.23
CA VAL A 213 3.96 5.85 -13.98
C VAL A 213 5.40 5.68 -14.46
N ASP A 214 6.20 4.93 -13.73
CA ASP A 214 7.57 4.60 -14.14
C ASP A 214 7.55 3.91 -15.51
N PRO A 215 8.26 4.44 -16.52
CA PRO A 215 8.20 3.89 -17.87
C PRO A 215 8.74 2.45 -17.96
N ARG A 216 9.49 1.99 -16.95
CA ARG A 216 9.94 0.60 -16.83
C ARG A 216 8.83 -0.31 -16.28
N PHE A 217 7.72 0.23 -15.80
CA PHE A 217 6.49 -0.50 -15.51
C PHE A 217 5.45 -0.37 -16.63
N GLY A 218 5.52 0.68 -17.44
CA GLY A 218 4.57 1.02 -18.48
C GLY A 218 4.19 2.49 -18.46
N SER A 219 3.02 2.82 -19.00
CA SER A 219 2.48 4.18 -19.05
C SER A 219 1.32 4.37 -18.07
N ASN A 220 0.88 5.63 -17.89
CA ASN A 220 -0.35 5.94 -17.17
C ASN A 220 -1.56 5.21 -17.79
N ALA A 221 -1.61 5.06 -19.12
CA ALA A 221 -2.68 4.34 -19.81
C ALA A 221 -2.63 2.84 -19.48
N ASP A 222 -1.45 2.22 -19.44
CA ASP A 222 -1.28 0.81 -19.07
C ASP A 222 -1.73 0.57 -17.62
N TYR A 223 -1.46 1.52 -16.70
CA TYR A 223 -1.92 1.42 -15.32
C TYR A 223 -3.46 1.49 -15.23
N ARG A 224 -4.08 2.43 -15.92
CA ARG A 224 -5.55 2.50 -16.01
C ARG A 224 -6.15 1.22 -16.59
N ASP A 225 -5.55 0.68 -17.66
CA ASP A 225 -5.99 -0.54 -18.31
C ASP A 225 -5.79 -1.78 -17.43
N PHE A 226 -4.71 -1.82 -16.64
CA PHE A 226 -4.50 -2.84 -15.61
C PHE A 226 -5.60 -2.79 -14.55
N VAL A 227 -5.92 -1.60 -14.01
CA VAL A 227 -6.98 -1.42 -13.01
C VAL A 227 -8.35 -1.84 -13.58
N ALA A 228 -8.64 -1.45 -14.81
CA ALA A 228 -9.88 -1.85 -15.50
C ALA A 228 -9.96 -3.38 -15.69
N ALA A 229 -8.87 -4.03 -16.08
CA ALA A 229 -8.78 -5.48 -16.23
C ALA A 229 -8.94 -6.23 -14.90
N ALA A 230 -8.34 -5.70 -13.80
CA ALA A 230 -8.51 -6.23 -12.46
C ALA A 230 -9.97 -6.13 -12.00
N ARG A 231 -10.59 -4.96 -12.18
CA ARG A 231 -12.01 -4.73 -11.87
C ARG A 231 -12.94 -5.68 -12.62
N ALA A 232 -12.68 -5.96 -13.89
CA ALA A 232 -13.45 -6.91 -14.69
C ALA A 232 -13.40 -8.35 -14.13
N LYS A 233 -12.44 -8.64 -13.25
CA LYS A 233 -12.31 -9.91 -12.52
C LYS A 233 -12.78 -9.80 -11.05
N GLY A 234 -13.39 -8.69 -10.65
CA GLY A 234 -13.84 -8.45 -9.29
C GLY A 234 -12.71 -8.10 -8.32
N ILE A 235 -11.56 -7.65 -8.82
CA ILE A 235 -10.39 -7.27 -8.02
C ILE A 235 -10.23 -5.74 -8.06
N GLY A 236 -10.19 -5.11 -6.87
CA GLY A 236 -9.84 -3.70 -6.73
C GLY A 236 -8.33 -3.48 -6.68
N VAL A 237 -7.88 -2.28 -7.04
CA VAL A 237 -6.46 -1.90 -6.92
C VAL A 237 -6.33 -0.78 -5.90
N ILE A 238 -5.40 -0.97 -4.97
CA ILE A 238 -4.99 0.00 -3.94
C ILE A 238 -3.68 0.60 -4.40
N GLN A 239 -3.64 1.91 -4.65
CA GLN A 239 -2.39 2.57 -4.99
C GLN A 239 -1.62 2.93 -3.74
N ASP A 240 -0.31 2.63 -3.74
CA ASP A 240 0.64 3.12 -2.74
C ASP A 240 1.05 4.54 -3.11
N ILE A 241 0.85 5.48 -2.20
CA ILE A 241 1.11 6.91 -2.39
C ILE A 241 2.02 7.45 -1.29
N VAL A 242 2.93 8.34 -1.67
CA VAL A 242 3.97 8.88 -0.77
C VAL A 242 3.83 10.40 -0.67
N PRO A 243 2.97 10.96 0.19
CA PRO A 243 2.84 12.40 0.34
C PRO A 243 3.93 13.03 1.23
N ASN A 244 4.67 12.21 1.99
CA ASN A 244 5.65 12.67 2.97
C ASN A 244 6.95 13.20 2.35
N HIS A 245 7.46 12.55 1.31
CA HIS A 245 8.77 12.84 0.72
C HIS A 245 8.79 12.57 -0.78
N ILE A 246 9.82 13.04 -1.43
CA ILE A 246 10.15 12.79 -2.84
C ILE A 246 11.51 12.10 -2.95
N GLY A 247 11.86 11.60 -4.13
CA GLY A 247 13.21 11.13 -4.40
C GLY A 247 14.19 12.29 -4.61
N HIS A 248 15.44 12.10 -4.23
CA HIS A 248 16.49 13.13 -4.39
C HIS A 248 16.71 13.55 -5.86
N GLN A 249 16.33 12.71 -6.81
CA GLN A 249 16.39 13.04 -8.25
C GLN A 249 15.11 13.72 -8.76
N HIS A 250 14.13 13.99 -7.92
CA HIS A 250 12.96 14.80 -8.28
C HIS A 250 13.42 16.24 -8.60
N PRO A 251 12.89 16.90 -9.65
CA PRO A 251 13.27 18.28 -10.01
C PRO A 251 13.20 19.28 -8.84
N TRP A 252 12.26 19.12 -7.93
CA TRP A 252 12.12 19.99 -6.76
C TRP A 252 13.29 19.90 -5.77
N ALA A 253 14.06 18.83 -5.78
CA ALA A 253 15.23 18.73 -4.91
C ALA A 253 16.33 19.75 -5.31
N SER A 254 16.37 20.14 -6.59
CA SER A 254 17.32 21.16 -7.09
C SER A 254 16.67 22.54 -7.32
N ASP A 255 15.37 22.57 -7.64
CA ASP A 255 14.63 23.79 -7.95
C ASP A 255 13.21 23.72 -7.35
N PRO A 256 13.06 23.86 -6.02
CA PRO A 256 11.76 23.84 -5.39
C PRO A 256 10.96 25.09 -5.76
N PRO A 257 9.65 24.99 -6.00
CA PRO A 257 8.78 26.11 -6.35
C PRO A 257 8.84 27.27 -5.34
N THR A 258 8.90 26.95 -4.04
CA THR A 258 9.19 27.89 -2.97
C THR A 258 10.29 27.33 -2.05
N PRO A 259 11.04 28.18 -1.32
CA PRO A 259 12.05 27.70 -0.37
C PRO A 259 11.51 26.82 0.77
N GLY A 260 10.21 26.90 1.03
CA GLY A 260 9.52 26.15 2.07
C GLY A 260 8.97 24.80 1.65
N TRP A 261 9.15 24.36 0.39
CA TRP A 261 8.59 23.08 -0.08
C TRP A 261 9.30 21.85 0.46
N ILE A 262 10.57 22.00 0.80
CA ILE A 262 11.37 20.91 1.37
C ILE A 262 11.78 21.31 2.77
N SER A 263 11.49 20.42 3.70
CA SER A 263 11.77 20.61 5.13
C SER A 263 13.24 20.90 5.40
N ASN A 264 13.51 21.64 6.47
CA ASN A 264 14.86 22.03 6.92
C ASN A 264 15.65 22.87 5.89
N GLY A 265 14.95 23.62 5.02
CA GLY A 265 15.56 24.46 3.97
C GLY A 265 16.33 23.62 2.96
N ASN A 266 15.79 22.48 2.58
CA ASN A 266 16.39 21.52 1.65
C ASN A 266 17.75 20.97 2.11
N ARG A 267 17.92 20.78 3.42
CA ARG A 267 19.10 20.17 4.02
C ARG A 267 18.71 18.89 4.74
N PHE A 268 19.49 17.84 4.56
CA PHE A 268 19.29 16.60 5.28
C PHE A 268 19.42 16.82 6.79
N VAL A 269 18.33 16.60 7.51
CA VAL A 269 18.23 16.47 8.94
C VAL A 269 17.46 15.20 9.21
N GLU A 270 18.12 14.17 9.70
CA GLU A 270 17.52 12.86 9.92
C GLU A 270 16.40 12.92 10.97
N THR A 271 15.28 12.25 10.69
CA THR A 271 14.26 12.03 11.70
C THR A 271 14.72 11.01 12.72
N HIS A 272 14.48 11.26 14.00
CA HIS A 272 14.77 10.28 15.07
C HIS A 272 13.74 9.16 15.19
N HIS A 273 12.74 9.10 14.27
CA HIS A 273 11.68 8.10 14.25
C HIS A 273 10.83 7.99 15.54
N GLY A 274 10.79 9.06 16.32
CA GLY A 274 10.13 9.12 17.64
C GLY A 274 8.61 9.24 17.56
N ARG A 275 7.91 8.24 17.02
CA ARG A 275 6.46 8.22 16.81
C ARG A 275 5.62 8.57 18.03
N SER A 276 6.11 8.23 19.22
CA SER A 276 5.40 8.54 20.47
C SER A 276 5.19 10.04 20.67
N ALA A 277 6.03 10.91 20.06
CA ALA A 277 5.90 12.36 20.17
C ALA A 277 4.52 12.88 19.72
N VAL A 278 3.81 12.17 18.82
CA VAL A 278 2.46 12.58 18.38
C VAL A 278 1.37 12.35 19.44
N THR A 279 1.61 11.48 20.42
CA THR A 279 0.62 11.10 21.44
C THR A 279 1.08 11.35 22.86
N ASP A 280 2.36 11.61 23.08
CA ASP A 280 2.95 11.81 24.40
C ASP A 280 2.71 13.25 24.87
N PRO A 281 1.89 13.47 25.92
CA PRO A 281 1.62 14.83 26.44
C PRO A 281 2.84 15.50 27.10
N TYR A 282 3.93 14.76 27.26
CA TYR A 282 5.17 15.23 27.85
C TYR A 282 6.27 15.47 26.81
N ALA A 283 6.02 15.13 25.53
CA ALA A 283 6.99 15.34 24.48
C ALA A 283 7.27 16.82 24.27
N PRO A 284 8.53 17.23 24.16
CA PRO A 284 8.84 18.60 23.79
C PRO A 284 8.52 18.85 22.31
N ALA A 285 8.17 20.09 21.97
CA ALA A 285 7.82 20.45 20.59
C ALA A 285 8.93 20.12 19.57
N VAL A 286 10.19 20.19 19.97
CA VAL A 286 11.35 19.87 19.10
C VAL A 286 11.37 18.41 18.66
N ASP A 287 10.86 17.48 19.47
CA ASP A 287 10.82 16.06 19.12
C ASP A 287 9.70 15.79 18.10
N LEU A 288 8.55 16.44 18.28
CA LEU A 288 7.47 16.36 17.29
C LEU A 288 7.89 16.99 15.96
N GLU A 289 8.49 18.18 15.99
CA GLU A 289 9.01 18.87 14.80
C GLU A 289 10.06 18.00 14.07
N ASN A 290 11.01 17.39 14.79
CA ASN A 290 11.99 16.50 14.15
C ASN A 290 11.34 15.24 13.59
N PHE A 291 10.33 14.67 14.26
CA PHE A 291 9.64 13.48 13.77
C PHE A 291 8.87 13.77 12.46
N GLN A 292 8.15 14.89 12.39
CA GLN A 292 7.27 15.22 11.27
C GLN A 292 7.96 15.97 10.13
N HIS A 293 9.14 16.55 10.34
CA HIS A 293 9.87 17.34 9.34
C HIS A 293 11.33 16.92 9.18
N GLY A 294 11.76 15.85 9.87
CA GLY A 294 13.04 15.20 9.60
C GLY A 294 12.95 14.29 8.39
N TRP A 295 14.01 14.26 7.57
CA TRP A 295 14.06 13.39 6.41
C TRP A 295 14.17 11.92 6.84
N PHE A 296 13.41 11.07 6.18
CA PHE A 296 13.43 9.62 6.42
C PHE A 296 14.78 8.99 6.01
N HIS A 297 15.34 9.46 4.89
CA HIS A 297 16.62 9.00 4.35
C HIS A 297 17.29 10.14 3.55
N PRO A 298 18.64 10.18 3.41
CA PRO A 298 19.31 11.21 2.61
C PRO A 298 18.86 11.29 1.15
N THR A 299 18.37 10.20 0.58
CA THR A 299 17.85 10.17 -0.80
C THR A 299 16.35 10.45 -0.89
N MET A 300 15.71 10.79 0.22
CA MET A 300 14.26 11.03 0.32
C MET A 300 14.00 12.38 1.01
N PRO A 301 14.17 13.52 0.28
CA PRO A 301 13.84 14.85 0.79
C PRO A 301 12.42 14.93 1.31
N ASP A 302 12.27 15.34 2.56
CA ASP A 302 10.99 15.50 3.23
C ASP A 302 10.27 16.75 2.70
N LEU A 303 8.97 16.64 2.42
CA LEU A 303 8.12 17.71 1.95
C LEU A 303 7.49 18.46 3.13
N ASP A 304 7.60 19.78 3.15
CA ASP A 304 6.95 20.60 4.16
C ASP A 304 5.50 20.90 3.76
N GLN A 305 4.58 20.01 4.11
CA GLN A 305 3.16 20.11 3.76
C GLN A 305 2.44 21.28 4.46
N ARG A 306 3.12 22.05 5.30
CA ARG A 306 2.60 23.33 5.85
C ARG A 306 2.51 24.43 4.80
N ASP A 307 3.25 24.31 3.68
CA ASP A 307 3.08 25.18 2.51
C ASP A 307 1.71 24.88 1.86
N PRO A 308 0.79 25.87 1.79
CA PRO A 308 -0.57 25.63 1.29
C PRO A 308 -0.65 25.30 -0.21
N ILE A 309 0.35 25.71 -1.00
CA ILE A 309 0.41 25.39 -2.43
C ILE A 309 0.78 23.91 -2.58
N LEU A 310 1.77 23.45 -1.81
CA LEU A 310 2.18 22.06 -1.78
C LEU A 310 1.06 21.16 -1.24
N ALA A 311 0.44 21.54 -0.12
CA ALA A 311 -0.67 20.80 0.45
C ALA A 311 -1.79 20.59 -0.58
N ARG A 312 -2.19 21.67 -1.28
CA ARG A 312 -3.20 21.59 -2.34
C ARG A 312 -2.77 20.73 -3.52
N TYR A 313 -1.51 20.82 -3.93
CA TYR A 313 -0.95 19.97 -4.98
C TYR A 313 -1.06 18.47 -4.62
N LEU A 314 -0.70 18.09 -3.39
CA LEU A 314 -0.77 16.70 -2.91
C LEU A 314 -2.21 16.21 -2.76
N GLU A 315 -3.15 17.08 -2.34
CA GLU A 315 -4.59 16.76 -2.33
C GLU A 315 -5.08 16.43 -3.74
N GLN A 316 -4.79 17.30 -4.70
CA GLN A 316 -5.20 17.13 -6.09
C GLN A 316 -4.52 15.92 -6.76
N ASN A 317 -3.27 15.64 -6.41
CA ASN A 317 -2.55 14.47 -6.90
C ASN A 317 -3.27 13.16 -6.50
N ALA A 318 -3.64 13.02 -5.23
CA ALA A 318 -4.39 11.86 -4.76
C ALA A 318 -5.75 11.72 -5.46
N ILE A 319 -6.52 12.80 -5.54
CA ILE A 319 -7.83 12.84 -6.21
C ILE A 319 -7.70 12.51 -7.69
N TRP A 320 -6.65 13.02 -8.35
CA TRP A 320 -6.38 12.75 -9.75
C TRP A 320 -6.15 11.27 -10.02
N TRP A 321 -5.30 10.61 -9.24
CA TRP A 321 -5.04 9.18 -9.41
C TRP A 321 -6.29 8.33 -9.12
N ILE A 322 -7.06 8.68 -8.09
CA ILE A 322 -8.33 8.00 -7.76
C ILE A 322 -9.28 8.07 -8.96
N GLU A 323 -9.46 9.24 -9.56
CA GLU A 323 -10.40 9.43 -10.67
C GLU A 323 -9.87 8.88 -11.98
N TYR A 324 -8.57 9.12 -12.28
CA TYR A 324 -7.93 8.71 -13.53
C TYR A 324 -7.87 7.19 -13.69
N ALA A 325 -7.43 6.49 -12.66
CA ALA A 325 -7.23 5.04 -12.70
C ALA A 325 -8.42 4.24 -12.14
N ASP A 326 -9.46 4.89 -11.60
CA ASP A 326 -10.61 4.23 -10.97
C ASP A 326 -10.22 3.31 -9.80
N LEU A 327 -9.41 3.83 -8.88
CA LEU A 327 -8.86 3.08 -7.76
C LEU A 327 -9.93 2.64 -6.76
N ALA A 328 -9.67 1.52 -6.07
CA ALA A 328 -10.48 1.00 -4.98
C ALA A 328 -10.00 1.47 -3.60
N GLY A 329 -8.78 2.01 -3.49
CA GLY A 329 -8.23 2.50 -2.24
C GLY A 329 -6.87 3.15 -2.42
N LEU A 330 -6.39 3.78 -1.35
CA LEU A 330 -5.01 4.25 -1.21
C LEU A 330 -4.35 3.62 0.01
N ARG A 331 -3.07 3.27 -0.11
CA ARG A 331 -2.17 3.05 1.01
C ARG A 331 -1.22 4.22 1.08
N VAL A 332 -1.07 4.81 2.25
CA VAL A 332 -0.23 5.99 2.46
C VAL A 332 1.01 5.57 3.21
N ASP A 333 2.13 5.70 2.53
CA ASP A 333 3.47 5.44 3.06
C ASP A 333 3.80 6.42 4.18
N THR A 334 4.54 5.94 5.21
CA THR A 334 5.06 6.78 6.31
C THR A 334 4.03 7.78 6.86
N TYR A 335 2.76 7.33 7.04
CA TYR A 335 1.62 8.21 7.33
C TYR A 335 1.87 9.20 8.47
N GLY A 336 2.32 8.70 9.63
CA GLY A 336 2.52 9.53 10.81
C GLY A 336 3.68 10.52 10.74
N TYR A 337 4.53 10.43 9.72
CA TYR A 337 5.65 11.37 9.53
C TYR A 337 5.23 12.68 8.85
N SER A 338 4.10 12.69 8.16
CA SER A 338 3.55 13.91 7.55
C SER A 338 2.92 14.83 8.59
N ASP A 339 2.85 16.13 8.29
CA ASP A 339 2.20 17.11 9.15
C ASP A 339 0.75 16.73 9.47
N THR A 340 0.38 16.76 10.74
CA THR A 340 -0.95 16.31 11.20
C THR A 340 -2.09 17.15 10.62
N ALA A 341 -1.92 18.47 10.52
CA ALA A 341 -2.96 19.35 9.98
C ALA A 341 -3.15 19.15 8.47
N PHE A 342 -2.04 18.93 7.76
CA PHE A 342 -2.09 18.52 6.36
C PHE A 342 -2.87 17.23 6.20
N LEU A 343 -2.53 16.17 6.95
CA LEU A 343 -3.21 14.87 6.84
C LEU A 343 -4.73 14.99 7.04
N GLN A 344 -5.17 15.82 7.98
CA GLN A 344 -6.60 16.11 8.17
C GLN A 344 -7.26 16.76 6.95
N GLY A 345 -6.63 17.79 6.40
CA GLY A 345 -7.10 18.48 5.21
C GLY A 345 -7.17 17.51 4.01
N TRP A 346 -6.10 16.75 3.80
CA TRP A 346 -5.92 15.82 2.71
C TRP A 346 -6.93 14.67 2.75
N ILE A 347 -7.10 13.98 3.90
CA ILE A 347 -8.12 12.95 4.08
C ILE A 347 -9.52 13.56 3.92
N GLY A 348 -9.73 14.74 4.51
CA GLY A 348 -10.99 15.48 4.40
C GLY A 348 -11.35 15.80 2.95
N ALA A 349 -10.40 16.20 2.12
CA ALA A 349 -10.59 16.45 0.70
C ALA A 349 -11.00 15.18 -0.06
N ILE A 350 -10.28 14.06 0.16
CA ILE A 350 -10.60 12.77 -0.45
C ILE A 350 -11.99 12.28 -0.04
N LEU A 351 -12.33 12.32 1.25
CA LEU A 351 -13.61 11.82 1.73
C LEU A 351 -14.80 12.74 1.41
N ARG A 352 -14.57 14.05 1.23
CA ARG A 352 -15.61 14.92 0.66
C ARG A 352 -15.93 14.52 -0.77
N GLU A 353 -14.91 14.14 -1.55
CA GLU A 353 -15.08 13.76 -2.96
C GLU A 353 -15.64 12.33 -3.09
N TYR A 354 -15.16 11.40 -2.23
CA TYR A 354 -15.50 9.97 -2.26
C TYR A 354 -15.86 9.46 -0.85
N PRO A 355 -17.10 9.66 -0.35
CA PRO A 355 -17.46 9.41 1.06
C PRO A 355 -17.32 7.96 1.53
N ARG A 356 -17.29 6.99 0.60
CA ARG A 356 -17.16 5.56 0.91
C ARG A 356 -15.80 4.97 0.53
N PHE A 357 -14.85 5.84 0.19
CA PHE A 357 -13.49 5.42 -0.18
C PHE A 357 -12.68 4.97 1.04
N THR A 358 -11.71 4.10 0.85
CA THR A 358 -10.84 3.63 1.91
C THR A 358 -9.41 4.09 1.68
N VAL A 359 -8.87 4.73 2.71
CA VAL A 359 -7.45 5.09 2.81
C VAL A 359 -6.89 4.33 4.00
N VAL A 360 -5.79 3.61 3.81
CA VAL A 360 -5.05 2.94 4.88
C VAL A 360 -3.71 3.63 5.08
N GLY A 361 -3.48 4.12 6.30
CA GLY A 361 -2.22 4.75 6.69
C GLY A 361 -1.24 3.72 7.26
N GLU A 362 0.04 3.87 6.91
CA GLU A 362 1.10 3.12 7.56
C GLU A 362 1.61 3.85 8.79
N GLU A 363 1.22 3.37 9.97
CA GLU A 363 1.80 3.77 11.24
C GLU A 363 2.53 2.58 11.87
N TRP A 364 3.83 2.54 11.70
CA TRP A 364 4.66 1.41 12.13
C TRP A 364 4.94 1.45 13.63
N SER A 365 3.93 1.18 14.42
CA SER A 365 4.04 1.08 15.87
C SER A 365 3.41 -0.22 16.39
N ALA A 366 4.10 -0.91 17.30
CA ALA A 366 3.51 -2.02 18.04
C ALA A 366 2.63 -1.56 19.21
N ASN A 367 2.56 -0.26 19.48
CA ASN A 367 1.73 0.31 20.53
C ASN A 367 0.33 0.64 19.97
N PRO A 368 -0.73 -0.05 20.45
CA PRO A 368 -2.09 0.18 19.95
C PRO A 368 -2.60 1.61 20.20
N ALA A 369 -2.10 2.32 21.22
CA ALA A 369 -2.52 3.69 21.49
C ALA A 369 -2.01 4.68 20.42
N ILE A 370 -0.77 4.47 19.91
CA ILE A 370 -0.21 5.29 18.83
C ILE A 370 -0.97 5.05 17.53
N VAL A 371 -1.25 3.79 17.18
CA VAL A 371 -2.00 3.47 15.97
C VAL A 371 -3.45 3.98 16.07
N ALA A 372 -4.10 3.80 17.22
CA ALA A 372 -5.47 4.26 17.45
C ALA A 372 -5.63 5.78 17.37
N HIS A 373 -4.59 6.55 17.71
CA HIS A 373 -4.57 8.00 17.59
C HIS A 373 -4.99 8.46 16.18
N TRP A 374 -4.47 7.81 15.15
CA TRP A 374 -4.72 8.19 13.76
C TRP A 374 -6.11 7.77 13.23
N GLN A 375 -6.78 6.82 13.87
CA GLN A 375 -8.15 6.44 13.50
C GLN A 375 -9.21 7.17 14.34
N SER A 376 -8.83 7.63 15.52
CA SER A 376 -9.76 8.24 16.47
C SER A 376 -10.37 9.54 15.92
N PRO A 377 -11.70 9.73 16.02
CA PRO A 377 -12.33 11.02 15.81
C PRO A 377 -12.06 11.97 17.00
N GLY A 378 -11.34 11.50 18.01
CA GLY A 378 -10.95 12.27 19.17
C GLY A 378 -9.95 13.38 18.83
N ARG A 379 -9.86 14.36 19.69
CA ARG A 379 -8.84 15.39 19.60
C ARG A 379 -7.53 14.80 20.11
N ASP A 380 -6.44 15.06 19.39
CA ASP A 380 -5.15 15.03 20.04
C ASP A 380 -5.10 16.08 21.15
N TRP A 381 -4.08 16.07 21.96
CA TRP A 381 -3.90 17.10 23.01
C TRP A 381 -3.77 18.53 22.42
N ALA A 382 -3.43 18.69 21.14
CA ALA A 382 -3.39 19.94 20.40
C ALA A 382 -4.75 20.31 19.76
N GLY A 383 -5.76 19.43 19.81
CA GLY A 383 -7.12 19.70 19.35
C GLY A 383 -7.40 19.26 17.91
N ALA A 384 -6.44 18.63 17.24
CA ALA A 384 -6.62 18.08 15.90
C ALA A 384 -7.26 16.68 15.93
N SER A 385 -7.93 16.27 14.86
CA SER A 385 -8.47 14.91 14.67
C SER A 385 -7.93 14.36 13.36
N PRO A 386 -6.89 13.52 13.38
CA PRO A 386 -6.20 13.07 12.17
C PRO A 386 -6.97 12.03 11.33
N GLY A 387 -8.09 11.58 11.81
CA GLY A 387 -9.15 10.75 11.23
C GLY A 387 -8.88 10.00 9.92
N THR A 388 -8.04 8.97 9.93
CA THR A 388 -7.91 8.05 8.80
C THR A 388 -8.95 6.93 8.91
N PRO A 389 -9.64 6.53 7.81
CA PRO A 389 -10.62 5.46 7.87
C PRO A 389 -10.04 4.08 8.21
N SER A 390 -8.77 3.83 7.91
CA SER A 390 -8.08 2.56 8.14
C SER A 390 -6.60 2.77 8.44
N LEU A 391 -6.01 1.85 9.19
CA LEU A 391 -4.56 1.78 9.44
C LEU A 391 -4.06 0.35 9.32
N MET A 392 -2.77 0.20 9.05
CA MET A 392 -2.10 -1.10 9.17
C MET A 392 -1.99 -1.48 10.65
N ASP A 393 -2.53 -2.67 11.01
CA ASP A 393 -2.57 -3.17 12.39
C ASP A 393 -1.22 -3.82 12.77
N PHE A 394 -0.17 -3.00 12.86
CA PHE A 394 1.15 -3.45 13.34
C PHE A 394 1.07 -4.07 14.75
N PRO A 395 0.27 -3.53 15.70
CA PRO A 395 0.14 -4.14 17.02
C PRO A 395 -0.33 -5.60 16.97
N LEU A 396 -1.41 -5.88 16.25
CA LEU A 396 -1.95 -7.24 16.15
C LEU A 396 -1.06 -8.16 15.30
N SER A 397 -0.46 -7.65 14.23
CA SER A 397 0.47 -8.39 13.38
C SER A 397 1.74 -8.81 14.16
N GLU A 398 2.26 -7.93 15.01
CA GLU A 398 3.39 -8.25 15.87
C GLU A 398 2.99 -9.21 17.02
N ALA A 399 1.79 -9.05 17.58
CA ALA A 399 1.24 -9.98 18.56
C ALA A 399 1.05 -11.38 17.95
N LEU A 400 0.59 -11.47 16.70
CA LEU A 400 0.46 -12.72 15.95
C LEU A 400 1.80 -13.43 15.77
N ARG A 401 2.84 -12.72 15.34
CA ARG A 401 4.19 -13.28 15.18
C ARG A 401 4.71 -13.83 16.51
N LYS A 402 4.64 -13.04 17.58
CA LYS A 402 5.06 -13.46 18.92
C LYS A 402 4.24 -14.64 19.43
N ALA A 403 2.93 -14.60 19.25
CA ALA A 403 2.05 -15.69 19.68
C ALA A 403 2.43 -17.02 19.05
N LEU A 404 2.94 -17.03 17.82
CA LEU A 404 3.31 -18.25 17.11
C LEU A 404 4.77 -18.69 17.29
N THR A 405 5.63 -17.83 17.84
CA THR A 405 7.05 -18.14 18.06
C THR A 405 7.40 -18.38 19.52
N GLU A 406 6.64 -17.80 20.45
CA GLU A 406 6.85 -17.96 21.88
C GLU A 406 6.20 -19.25 22.41
N PRO A 407 6.69 -19.84 23.50
CA PRO A 407 6.03 -20.95 24.15
C PRO A 407 4.67 -20.53 24.76
N GLU A 408 3.71 -21.46 24.77
CA GLU A 408 2.41 -21.24 25.42
C GLU A 408 2.60 -21.07 26.94
N ASN A 409 2.13 -19.92 27.46
CA ASN A 409 2.19 -19.57 28.86
C ASN A 409 0.97 -18.69 29.21
N PHE A 410 0.88 -18.27 30.47
CA PHE A 410 -0.14 -17.37 30.96
C PHE A 410 -0.14 -15.98 30.25
N THR A 411 1.02 -15.45 29.88
CA THR A 411 1.18 -14.14 29.23
C THR A 411 1.80 -14.19 27.82
N THR A 412 2.15 -15.38 27.34
CA THR A 412 2.78 -15.59 26.03
C THR A 412 1.96 -16.57 25.18
N GLY A 413 2.41 -16.83 23.96
CA GLY A 413 1.68 -17.67 23.05
C GLY A 413 0.35 -17.02 22.61
N LEU A 414 -0.70 -17.81 22.42
CA LEU A 414 -2.01 -17.34 21.93
C LEU A 414 -2.69 -16.30 22.85
N GLY A 415 -2.28 -16.22 24.12
CA GLY A 415 -2.70 -15.18 25.06
C GLY A 415 -2.43 -13.76 24.57
N ARG A 416 -1.33 -13.56 23.82
CA ARG A 416 -0.98 -12.24 23.26
C ARG A 416 -2.02 -11.70 22.28
N ILE A 417 -2.61 -12.58 21.45
CA ILE A 417 -3.66 -12.18 20.49
C ILE A 417 -4.92 -11.79 21.27
N HIS A 418 -5.26 -12.59 22.28
CA HIS A 418 -6.43 -12.32 23.14
C HIS A 418 -6.31 -10.96 23.84
N GLU A 419 -5.15 -10.67 24.44
CA GLU A 419 -4.85 -9.38 25.09
C GLU A 419 -4.84 -8.22 24.10
N MET A 420 -4.23 -8.41 22.91
CA MET A 420 -4.15 -7.36 21.92
C MET A 420 -5.54 -6.95 21.43
N LEU A 421 -6.42 -7.90 21.14
CA LEU A 421 -7.81 -7.62 20.74
C LEU A 421 -8.62 -6.94 21.87
N GLY A 422 -8.22 -7.07 23.12
CA GLY A 422 -8.78 -6.32 24.24
C GLY A 422 -8.57 -4.80 24.13
N ASN A 423 -7.61 -4.36 23.32
CA ASN A 423 -7.36 -2.94 23.04
C ASN A 423 -8.26 -2.37 21.95
N ASP A 424 -9.13 -3.16 21.31
CA ASP A 424 -10.01 -2.71 20.23
C ASP A 424 -10.91 -1.53 20.63
N ARG A 425 -11.18 -1.36 21.92
CA ARG A 425 -11.89 -0.19 22.47
C ARG A 425 -11.19 1.16 22.24
N LEU A 426 -9.88 1.15 21.91
CA LEU A 426 -9.12 2.37 21.62
C LEU A 426 -9.40 2.91 20.23
N TYR A 427 -9.81 2.04 19.30
CA TYR A 427 -10.04 2.39 17.91
C TYR A 427 -11.47 2.84 17.66
N ALA A 428 -11.65 3.78 16.74
CA ALA A 428 -12.99 4.21 16.31
C ALA A 428 -13.73 3.08 15.57
N ASP A 429 -13.02 2.35 14.71
CA ASP A 429 -13.54 1.19 13.98
C ASP A 429 -12.42 0.14 13.80
N PRO A 430 -12.25 -0.77 14.77
CA PRO A 430 -11.20 -1.78 14.70
C PRO A 430 -11.36 -2.76 13.52
N ALA A 431 -12.57 -2.96 13.01
CA ALA A 431 -12.81 -3.85 11.89
C ALA A 431 -12.19 -3.33 10.58
N ARG A 432 -11.94 -2.04 10.48
CA ARG A 432 -11.29 -1.42 9.31
C ARG A 432 -9.77 -1.44 9.36
N LEU A 433 -9.17 -1.91 10.44
CA LEU A 433 -7.71 -2.09 10.48
C LEU A 433 -7.27 -3.24 9.57
N VAL A 434 -6.07 -3.13 9.01
CA VAL A 434 -5.49 -4.12 8.09
C VAL A 434 -4.49 -4.99 8.86
N VAL A 435 -4.85 -6.23 9.18
CA VAL A 435 -3.92 -7.22 9.76
C VAL A 435 -3.18 -7.96 8.65
N PHE A 436 -1.90 -8.24 8.89
CA PHE A 436 -1.04 -8.91 7.92
C PHE A 436 -0.09 -9.90 8.60
N GLU A 437 0.27 -10.96 7.87
CA GLU A 437 1.30 -11.91 8.31
C GLU A 437 2.71 -11.42 7.99
N GLY A 438 2.83 -10.60 6.94
CA GLY A 438 4.06 -10.01 6.47
C GLY A 438 3.78 -8.93 5.40
N ASN A 439 4.83 -8.22 5.01
CA ASN A 439 4.84 -7.27 3.91
C ASN A 439 6.27 -7.15 3.35
N HIS A 440 6.47 -6.22 2.41
CA HIS A 440 7.76 -5.99 1.76
C HIS A 440 8.86 -5.43 2.67
N ASP A 441 8.55 -5.04 3.92
CA ASP A 441 9.49 -4.50 4.93
C ASP A 441 9.78 -5.46 6.09
N LYS A 442 9.27 -6.67 6.01
CA LYS A 442 9.43 -7.69 7.06
C LYS A 442 10.11 -8.95 6.52
N PRO A 443 10.86 -9.68 7.34
CA PRO A 443 11.27 -11.03 7.02
C PRO A 443 10.04 -11.91 6.70
N ARG A 444 10.20 -12.84 5.76
CA ARG A 444 9.11 -13.73 5.37
C ARG A 444 8.66 -14.58 6.54
N ILE A 445 7.36 -14.60 6.77
CA ILE A 445 6.75 -15.21 7.94
C ILE A 445 7.07 -16.71 8.05
N TYR A 446 7.19 -17.43 6.92
CA TYR A 446 7.48 -18.85 6.90
C TYR A 446 8.79 -19.19 7.64
N ASN A 447 9.87 -18.42 7.40
CA ASN A 447 11.13 -18.59 8.11
C ASN A 447 11.05 -18.18 9.58
N VAL A 448 10.35 -17.10 9.89
CA VAL A 448 10.13 -16.64 11.27
C VAL A 448 9.40 -17.71 12.10
N LEU A 449 8.52 -18.49 11.47
CA LEU A 449 7.78 -19.58 12.10
C LEU A 449 8.53 -20.93 12.07
N GLY A 450 9.84 -20.93 11.79
CA GLY A 450 10.67 -22.14 11.79
C GLY A 450 10.42 -23.08 10.62
N GLU A 451 9.93 -22.54 9.51
CA GLU A 451 9.64 -23.30 8.27
C GLU A 451 8.64 -24.45 8.47
N ASP A 452 7.71 -24.26 9.42
CA ASP A 452 6.65 -25.22 9.70
C ASP A 452 5.35 -24.83 8.97
N PRO A 453 4.91 -25.62 7.96
CA PRO A 453 3.68 -25.33 7.21
C PRO A 453 2.41 -25.40 8.09
N ALA A 454 2.42 -26.14 9.19
CA ALA A 454 1.27 -26.25 10.09
C ALA A 454 1.12 -24.95 10.90
N VAL A 455 2.22 -24.39 11.42
CA VAL A 455 2.23 -23.11 12.12
C VAL A 455 1.90 -21.96 11.14
N LEU A 456 2.39 -22.03 9.89
CA LEU A 456 2.03 -21.06 8.86
C LEU A 456 0.52 -21.07 8.58
N ARG A 457 -0.11 -22.24 8.48
CA ARG A 457 -1.58 -22.33 8.33
C ARG A 457 -2.32 -21.68 9.50
N GLN A 458 -1.80 -21.76 10.74
CA GLN A 458 -2.37 -21.05 11.88
C GLN A 458 -2.29 -19.52 11.68
N ALA A 459 -1.14 -18.99 11.26
CA ALA A 459 -0.96 -17.58 10.97
C ALA A 459 -1.95 -17.09 9.90
N LEU A 460 -1.95 -17.74 8.73
CA LEU A 460 -2.79 -17.37 7.59
C LEU A 460 -4.29 -17.50 7.91
N GLY A 461 -4.66 -18.57 8.64
CA GLY A 461 -6.05 -18.77 9.06
C GLY A 461 -6.52 -17.71 10.05
N MET A 462 -5.67 -17.28 10.99
CA MET A 462 -5.99 -16.18 11.91
C MET A 462 -6.09 -14.85 11.16
N VAL A 463 -5.14 -14.50 10.27
CA VAL A 463 -5.23 -13.30 9.43
C VAL A 463 -6.53 -13.30 8.63
N ALA A 464 -6.93 -14.44 8.09
CA ALA A 464 -8.15 -14.57 7.30
C ALA A 464 -9.46 -14.48 8.11
N THR A 465 -9.45 -14.71 9.43
CA THR A 465 -10.68 -14.87 10.21
C THR A 465 -10.84 -13.94 11.41
N LEU A 466 -9.77 -13.28 11.85
CA LEU A 466 -9.85 -12.23 12.88
C LEU A 466 -10.68 -11.03 12.36
N PRO A 467 -11.24 -10.19 13.27
CA PRO A 467 -12.13 -9.09 12.88
C PRO A 467 -11.38 -7.89 12.27
N ARG A 468 -10.74 -8.13 11.14
CA ARG A 468 -9.87 -7.19 10.41
C ARG A 468 -10.00 -7.36 8.89
N ILE A 469 -9.49 -6.38 8.15
CA ILE A 469 -9.18 -6.54 6.73
C ILE A 469 -7.91 -7.39 6.64
N ALA A 470 -7.94 -8.44 5.83
CA ALA A 470 -6.81 -9.36 5.71
C ALA A 470 -5.86 -8.93 4.60
N GLN A 471 -4.55 -8.91 4.88
CA GLN A 471 -3.50 -8.70 3.90
C GLN A 471 -2.50 -9.84 3.92
N PHE A 472 -2.05 -10.23 2.74
CA PHE A 472 -1.05 -11.28 2.53
C PHE A 472 0.04 -10.79 1.60
N TYR A 473 1.28 -11.21 1.87
CA TYR A 473 2.43 -10.85 1.07
C TYR A 473 2.65 -11.90 -0.04
N TYR A 474 2.91 -11.46 -1.27
CA TYR A 474 3.10 -12.35 -2.42
C TYR A 474 4.16 -13.44 -2.14
N GLY A 475 3.89 -14.65 -2.60
CA GLY A 475 4.79 -15.79 -2.44
C GLY A 475 4.69 -16.52 -1.11
N THR A 476 3.92 -16.01 -0.11
CA THR A 476 3.65 -16.74 1.13
C THR A 476 2.89 -18.04 0.84
N GLU A 477 2.02 -18.04 -0.16
CA GLU A 477 1.25 -19.19 -0.61
C GLU A 477 2.09 -20.32 -1.20
N VAL A 478 3.32 -20.03 -1.62
CA VAL A 478 4.28 -21.00 -2.16
C VAL A 478 5.55 -21.11 -1.32
N LEU A 479 5.47 -20.70 -0.06
CA LEU A 479 6.54 -20.85 0.94
C LEU A 479 7.86 -20.17 0.53
N MET A 480 7.77 -18.96 -0.04
CA MET A 480 8.98 -18.16 -0.30
C MET A 480 9.70 -17.84 1.01
N GLN A 481 11.03 -17.79 0.94
CA GLN A 481 11.92 -17.70 2.09
C GLN A 481 12.79 -16.44 2.09
N SER A 482 13.19 -16.01 3.28
CA SER A 482 14.22 -15.01 3.55
C SER A 482 14.99 -15.36 4.83
N PRO A 483 16.12 -14.72 5.16
CA PRO A 483 16.65 -14.76 6.52
C PRO A 483 15.62 -14.32 7.56
N VAL A 484 15.75 -14.78 8.80
CA VAL A 484 14.92 -14.35 9.94
C VAL A 484 15.27 -12.93 10.36
N GLU A 485 16.55 -12.59 10.30
CA GLU A 485 17.01 -11.22 10.41
C GLU A 485 16.51 -10.41 9.23
N ARG A 486 16.22 -9.12 9.46
CA ARG A 486 15.75 -8.25 8.41
C ARG A 486 16.78 -8.10 7.30
N ASP A 487 16.43 -8.59 6.14
CA ASP A 487 17.14 -8.41 4.88
C ASP A 487 16.10 -8.15 3.80
N ASP A 488 15.91 -6.88 3.49
CA ASP A 488 14.88 -6.44 2.55
C ASP A 488 15.12 -7.01 1.13
N LEU A 489 16.37 -7.15 0.70
CA LEU A 489 16.68 -7.71 -0.61
C LEU A 489 16.29 -9.20 -0.68
N ALA A 490 16.62 -9.96 0.35
CA ALA A 490 16.25 -11.38 0.42
C ALA A 490 14.74 -11.60 0.60
N ALA A 491 14.04 -10.68 1.29
CA ALA A 491 12.58 -10.76 1.46
C ALA A 491 11.81 -10.39 0.18
N ARG A 492 12.42 -9.58 -0.71
CA ARG A 492 11.83 -9.04 -1.94
C ARG A 492 12.25 -9.81 -3.19
N ARG A 493 12.38 -11.14 -3.08
CA ARG A 493 12.75 -12.02 -4.22
C ARG A 493 11.64 -12.09 -5.27
N ASP A 494 12.05 -12.48 -6.48
CA ASP A 494 11.15 -12.73 -7.61
C ASP A 494 10.10 -13.80 -7.28
N PHE A 495 8.87 -13.53 -7.72
CA PHE A 495 7.80 -14.52 -7.67
C PHE A 495 8.07 -15.67 -8.65
N PRO A 496 8.01 -16.94 -8.22
CA PRO A 496 8.37 -18.07 -9.06
C PRO A 496 7.49 -18.17 -10.31
N GLY A 497 8.10 -18.13 -11.48
CA GLY A 497 7.44 -18.23 -12.78
C GLY A 497 7.06 -16.87 -13.39
N GLY A 498 7.53 -15.77 -12.81
CA GLY A 498 7.30 -14.42 -13.34
C GLY A 498 8.10 -14.07 -14.60
N TRP A 499 9.15 -14.86 -14.92
CA TRP A 499 9.99 -14.61 -16.08
C TRP A 499 10.05 -15.80 -17.04
N PRO A 500 10.19 -15.55 -18.35
CA PRO A 500 10.44 -16.62 -19.32
C PRO A 500 11.65 -17.46 -18.93
N GLY A 501 11.50 -18.77 -18.95
CA GLY A 501 12.59 -19.71 -18.63
C GLY A 501 12.70 -20.11 -17.16
N ASP A 502 11.92 -19.55 -16.25
CA ASP A 502 11.89 -19.96 -14.85
C ASP A 502 11.60 -21.47 -14.72
N ALA A 503 12.43 -22.15 -13.93
CA ALA A 503 12.31 -23.60 -13.72
C ALA A 503 11.08 -23.96 -12.86
N VAL A 504 10.69 -23.04 -11.96
CA VAL A 504 9.56 -23.17 -11.04
C VAL A 504 8.53 -22.09 -11.35
N SER A 505 7.26 -22.45 -11.36
CA SER A 505 6.16 -21.51 -11.59
C SER A 505 5.02 -21.72 -10.60
N ALA A 506 4.76 -20.72 -9.79
CA ALA A 506 3.59 -20.67 -8.91
C ALA A 506 2.29 -20.54 -9.71
N PHE A 507 2.34 -19.90 -10.88
CA PHE A 507 1.16 -19.71 -11.75
C PHE A 507 0.62 -21.03 -12.32
N THR A 508 1.52 -21.96 -12.66
CA THR A 508 1.16 -23.24 -13.31
C THR A 508 1.34 -24.46 -12.40
N GLY A 509 1.98 -24.29 -11.25
CA GLY A 509 2.37 -25.38 -10.36
C GLY A 509 3.58 -26.18 -10.83
N LYS A 510 4.18 -25.84 -12.00
CA LYS A 510 5.37 -26.50 -12.52
C LYS A 510 6.54 -26.34 -11.54
N GLY A 511 7.22 -27.44 -11.21
CA GLY A 511 8.41 -27.43 -10.35
C GLY A 511 8.16 -27.17 -8.86
N LEU A 512 6.94 -26.85 -8.43
CA LEU A 512 6.61 -26.73 -7.00
C LEU A 512 6.76 -28.08 -6.30
N SER A 513 7.28 -28.09 -5.08
CA SER A 513 7.26 -29.26 -4.20
C SER A 513 5.83 -29.65 -3.80
N ALA A 514 5.64 -30.86 -3.26
CA ALA A 514 4.34 -31.29 -2.75
C ALA A 514 3.82 -30.33 -1.66
N THR A 515 4.68 -29.95 -0.72
CA THR A 515 4.33 -29.03 0.39
C THR A 515 3.93 -27.64 -0.12
N GLN A 516 4.61 -27.11 -1.14
CA GLN A 516 4.25 -25.83 -1.76
C GLN A 516 2.87 -25.89 -2.43
N ARG A 517 2.60 -26.96 -3.20
CA ARG A 517 1.27 -27.16 -3.82
C ARG A 517 0.16 -27.29 -2.78
N GLU A 518 0.40 -28.08 -1.72
CA GLU A 518 -0.58 -28.23 -0.63
C GLU A 518 -0.88 -26.90 0.08
N MET A 519 0.14 -26.07 0.32
CA MET A 519 -0.06 -24.75 0.94
C MET A 519 -0.82 -23.82 0.01
N GLN A 520 -0.45 -23.77 -1.27
CA GLN A 520 -1.14 -22.97 -2.28
C GLN A 520 -2.62 -23.36 -2.40
N ASP A 521 -2.91 -24.67 -2.47
CA ASP A 521 -4.29 -25.18 -2.53
C ASP A 521 -5.06 -24.92 -1.25
N TRP A 522 -4.41 -25.02 -0.09
CA TRP A 522 -5.01 -24.73 1.19
C TRP A 522 -5.39 -23.25 1.29
N MET A 523 -4.47 -22.35 0.92
CA MET A 523 -4.72 -20.90 0.96
C MET A 523 -5.80 -20.48 -0.06
N ARG A 524 -5.79 -21.08 -1.26
CA ARG A 524 -6.83 -20.87 -2.28
C ARG A 524 -8.22 -21.21 -1.74
N ARG A 525 -8.38 -22.36 -1.09
CA ARG A 525 -9.66 -22.75 -0.46
C ARG A 525 -10.07 -21.77 0.65
N LEU A 526 -9.13 -21.36 1.48
CA LEU A 526 -9.36 -20.42 2.56
C LEU A 526 -9.88 -19.08 2.03
N LEU A 527 -9.19 -18.48 1.07
CA LEU A 527 -9.54 -17.15 0.54
C LEU A 527 -10.84 -17.16 -0.26
N ARG A 528 -11.08 -18.21 -1.05
CA ARG A 528 -12.35 -18.37 -1.79
C ARG A 528 -13.54 -18.52 -0.83
N TRP A 529 -13.40 -19.30 0.22
CA TRP A 529 -14.43 -19.37 1.26
C TRP A 529 -14.63 -18.02 1.93
N ARG A 530 -13.53 -17.36 2.33
CA ARG A 530 -13.57 -16.04 2.97
C ARG A 530 -14.34 -15.01 2.15
N ALA A 531 -14.10 -14.95 0.86
CA ALA A 531 -14.72 -13.97 -0.04
C ALA A 531 -16.27 -14.07 -0.08
N GLY A 532 -16.81 -15.25 0.22
CA GLY A 532 -18.26 -15.50 0.26
C GLY A 532 -18.84 -15.59 1.67
N SER A 533 -18.07 -15.38 2.74
CA SER A 533 -18.55 -15.57 4.12
C SER A 533 -19.14 -14.29 4.74
N PRO A 534 -20.46 -14.21 4.98
CA PRO A 534 -21.09 -13.12 5.71
C PRO A 534 -20.54 -12.98 7.13
N ALA A 535 -20.23 -14.10 7.78
CA ALA A 535 -19.66 -14.10 9.12
C ALA A 535 -18.32 -13.36 9.17
N ILE A 536 -17.48 -13.48 8.14
CA ILE A 536 -16.23 -12.76 8.04
C ILE A 536 -16.45 -11.30 7.63
N ALA A 537 -17.33 -11.04 6.68
CA ALA A 537 -17.56 -9.71 6.14
C ALA A 537 -18.10 -8.70 7.17
N HIS A 538 -19.08 -9.12 7.99
CA HIS A 538 -19.76 -8.23 8.94
C HIS A 538 -20.20 -8.93 10.24
N GLY A 539 -19.75 -10.17 10.49
CA GLY A 539 -20.12 -10.92 11.66
C GLY A 539 -19.54 -10.33 12.95
N ARG A 540 -20.36 -10.35 14.03
CA ARG A 540 -19.90 -10.01 15.37
C ARG A 540 -18.81 -10.99 15.80
N PHE A 541 -17.79 -10.47 16.46
CA PHE A 541 -16.69 -11.24 17.04
C PHE A 541 -16.95 -11.57 18.50
N LEU A 542 -16.69 -12.83 18.90
CA LEU A 542 -16.70 -13.31 20.27
C LEU A 542 -15.51 -14.24 20.45
N HIS A 543 -14.68 -14.01 21.44
CA HIS A 543 -13.52 -14.86 21.72
C HIS A 543 -13.41 -15.26 23.17
N TYR A 544 -12.77 -16.38 23.40
CA TYR A 544 -12.55 -16.93 24.73
C TYR A 544 -11.08 -16.91 25.08
N GLN A 545 -10.78 -16.67 26.36
CA GLN A 545 -9.40 -16.74 26.84
C GLN A 545 -8.80 -18.13 26.51
N PRO A 546 -7.60 -18.18 25.91
CA PRO A 546 -6.93 -19.44 25.56
C PRO A 546 -6.76 -20.36 26.77
N ARG A 547 -6.96 -21.66 26.56
CA ARG A 547 -6.78 -22.71 27.56
C ARG A 547 -6.16 -23.94 26.94
N GLN A 548 -5.25 -24.61 27.65
CA GLN A 548 -4.60 -25.85 27.20
C GLN A 548 -3.93 -25.69 25.81
N GLY A 549 -3.40 -24.48 25.51
CA GLY A 549 -2.82 -24.16 24.22
C GLY A 549 -3.83 -24.02 23.07
N ALA A 550 -5.14 -23.95 23.35
CA ALA A 550 -6.17 -23.73 22.36
C ALA A 550 -6.82 -22.34 22.52
N TYR A 551 -6.98 -21.64 21.40
CA TYR A 551 -7.73 -20.38 21.29
C TYR A 551 -8.96 -20.61 20.45
N VAL A 552 -10.14 -20.32 21.02
CA VAL A 552 -11.43 -20.50 20.37
C VAL A 552 -12.13 -19.15 20.25
N TYR A 553 -12.57 -18.83 19.04
CA TYR A 553 -13.35 -17.63 18.76
C TYR A 553 -14.44 -17.88 17.72
N PHE A 554 -15.37 -16.95 17.65
CA PHE A 554 -16.54 -17.02 16.78
C PHE A 554 -16.68 -15.75 15.95
N ARG A 555 -17.13 -15.92 14.71
CA ARG A 555 -17.66 -14.87 13.84
C ARG A 555 -19.11 -15.19 13.56
N ARG A 556 -20.03 -14.26 13.82
CA ARG A 556 -21.45 -14.54 13.71
C ARG A 556 -22.19 -13.41 13.03
N ALA A 557 -22.77 -13.70 11.87
CA ALA A 557 -23.77 -12.90 11.17
C ALA A 557 -25.16 -13.57 11.29
N ALA A 558 -26.19 -12.95 10.76
CA ALA A 558 -27.53 -13.54 10.74
C ALA A 558 -27.57 -14.83 9.90
N GLU A 559 -26.82 -14.82 8.77
CA GLU A 559 -26.84 -15.87 7.75
C GLU A 559 -25.82 -16.98 8.01
N GLU A 560 -24.79 -16.70 8.80
CA GLU A 560 -23.68 -17.63 9.01
C GLU A 560 -23.04 -17.45 10.38
N ALA A 561 -22.68 -18.55 11.01
CA ALA A 561 -21.84 -18.57 12.20
C ALA A 561 -20.63 -19.48 11.98
N VAL A 562 -19.45 -18.97 12.33
CA VAL A 562 -18.18 -19.67 12.18
C VAL A 562 -17.48 -19.74 13.53
N MET A 563 -17.02 -20.92 13.91
CA MET A 563 -16.14 -21.16 15.04
C MET A 563 -14.73 -21.45 14.51
N VAL A 564 -13.73 -20.79 15.07
CA VAL A 564 -12.32 -21.06 14.77
C VAL A 564 -11.63 -21.60 16.01
N VAL A 565 -10.89 -22.69 15.84
CA VAL A 565 -10.08 -23.31 16.89
C VAL A 565 -8.64 -23.34 16.42
N VAL A 566 -7.77 -22.59 17.08
CA VAL A 566 -6.31 -22.62 16.87
C VAL A 566 -5.69 -23.36 18.04
N HIS A 567 -4.93 -24.43 17.77
CA HIS A 567 -4.36 -25.23 18.83
C HIS A 567 -2.84 -25.39 18.68
N ARG A 568 -2.11 -24.81 19.64
CA ARG A 568 -0.64 -24.86 19.75
C ARG A 568 -0.13 -25.72 20.92
N GLY A 569 -1.02 -26.25 21.74
CA GLY A 569 -0.65 -27.13 22.85
C GLY A 569 0.06 -28.39 22.38
N THR A 570 0.73 -29.09 23.28
CA THR A 570 1.45 -30.35 23.00
C THR A 570 0.59 -31.60 23.17
N ALA A 571 -0.55 -31.50 23.86
CA ALA A 571 -1.52 -32.57 24.04
C ALA A 571 -2.81 -32.27 23.28
N PRO A 572 -3.57 -33.28 22.83
CA PRO A 572 -4.87 -33.06 22.18
C PRO A 572 -5.82 -32.22 23.01
N PHE A 573 -6.49 -31.27 22.39
CA PHE A 573 -7.49 -30.43 23.03
C PHE A 573 -8.88 -31.03 22.89
N VAL A 574 -9.50 -31.41 24.03
CA VAL A 574 -10.88 -31.92 24.08
C VAL A 574 -11.83 -30.73 24.20
N PHE A 575 -12.75 -30.60 23.27
CA PHE A 575 -13.68 -29.46 23.21
C PHE A 575 -14.82 -29.63 24.26
N GLU A 576 -14.82 -28.75 25.23
CA GLU A 576 -15.84 -28.70 26.29
C GLU A 576 -17.00 -27.78 25.85
N ARG A 577 -18.04 -28.35 25.22
CA ARG A 577 -19.17 -27.60 24.64
C ARG A 577 -19.81 -26.59 25.61
N ALA A 578 -19.93 -26.94 26.89
CA ALA A 578 -20.55 -26.09 27.92
C ALA A 578 -19.83 -24.74 28.09
N ARG A 579 -18.50 -24.74 27.99
CA ARG A 579 -17.69 -23.52 28.06
C ARG A 579 -18.01 -22.54 26.93
N TYR A 580 -18.33 -23.04 25.74
CA TYR A 580 -18.54 -22.27 24.54
C TYR A 580 -20.00 -22.06 24.15
N ALA A 581 -20.92 -22.30 25.10
CA ALA A 581 -22.36 -22.27 24.86
C ALA A 581 -22.86 -20.95 24.28
N GLU A 582 -22.30 -19.80 24.71
CA GLU A 582 -22.64 -18.48 24.19
C GLU A 582 -22.29 -18.37 22.70
N GLY A 583 -21.11 -18.81 22.31
CA GLY A 583 -20.67 -18.79 20.90
C GLY A 583 -21.42 -19.80 20.04
N LEU A 584 -21.73 -20.96 20.57
CA LEU A 584 -22.43 -22.04 19.86
C LEU A 584 -23.93 -21.77 19.66
N GLN A 585 -24.59 -21.09 20.61
CA GLN A 585 -26.04 -20.79 20.54
C GLN A 585 -26.89 -22.04 20.21
N GLY A 586 -26.57 -23.18 20.82
CA GLY A 586 -27.28 -24.41 20.61
C GLY A 586 -26.79 -25.34 19.51
N ALA A 587 -25.90 -24.88 18.61
CA ALA A 587 -25.36 -25.71 17.54
C ALA A 587 -24.69 -26.98 18.08
N THR A 588 -25.02 -28.12 17.48
CA THR A 588 -24.48 -29.45 17.83
C THR A 588 -23.57 -30.02 16.79
N ARG A 589 -23.58 -29.41 15.57
CA ARG A 589 -22.77 -29.81 14.41
C ARG A 589 -22.12 -28.63 13.74
N ALA A 590 -21.04 -28.90 13.03
CA ALA A 590 -20.37 -27.95 12.18
C ALA A 590 -19.81 -28.65 10.95
N ILE A 591 -19.45 -27.86 9.94
CA ILE A 591 -18.73 -28.33 8.75
C ILE A 591 -17.40 -27.58 8.69
N ASP A 592 -16.31 -28.30 8.62
CA ASP A 592 -14.99 -27.72 8.35
C ASP A 592 -14.97 -27.14 6.94
N VAL A 593 -14.77 -25.83 6.83
CA VAL A 593 -14.92 -25.09 5.56
C VAL A 593 -13.86 -25.44 4.51
N LEU A 594 -12.71 -25.98 4.95
CA LEU A 594 -11.61 -26.31 4.07
C LEU A 594 -11.66 -27.76 3.57
N SER A 595 -12.13 -28.68 4.40
CA SER A 595 -12.19 -30.11 4.05
C SER A 595 -13.60 -30.59 3.70
N GLY A 596 -14.64 -29.81 4.04
CA GLY A 596 -16.04 -30.21 3.90
C GLY A 596 -16.49 -31.27 4.90
N LYS A 597 -15.66 -31.69 5.85
CA LYS A 597 -15.98 -32.75 6.82
C LYS A 597 -16.92 -32.22 7.92
N ALA A 598 -17.92 -33.03 8.26
CA ALA A 598 -18.79 -32.78 9.39
C ALA A 598 -18.08 -33.04 10.71
N VAL A 599 -18.36 -32.20 11.71
CA VAL A 599 -17.83 -32.29 13.07
C VAL A 599 -19.01 -32.29 14.05
N ALA A 600 -19.16 -33.36 14.85
CA ALA A 600 -20.15 -33.46 15.91
C ALA A 600 -19.62 -32.72 17.16
N LEU A 601 -20.23 -31.61 17.51
CA LEU A 601 -19.78 -30.73 18.60
C LEU A 601 -20.30 -31.22 19.98
N ASP A 602 -21.32 -32.07 20.01
CA ASP A 602 -21.87 -32.74 21.20
C ASP A 602 -21.12 -34.01 21.57
N ALA A 603 -20.30 -34.54 20.66
CA ALA A 603 -19.47 -35.73 20.89
C ALA A 603 -18.07 -35.39 21.45
N ALA A 604 -17.88 -34.20 22.04
CA ALA A 604 -16.61 -33.72 22.57
C ALA A 604 -15.44 -33.89 21.57
N PRO A 605 -15.47 -33.22 20.39
CA PRO A 605 -14.45 -33.40 19.36
C PRO A 605 -13.07 -33.04 19.92
N VAL A 606 -12.06 -33.73 19.38
CA VAL A 606 -10.67 -33.58 19.77
C VAL A 606 -9.90 -32.85 18.64
N PHE A 607 -9.25 -31.76 19.01
CA PHE A 607 -8.37 -31.01 18.09
C PHE A 607 -6.92 -31.37 18.35
N VAL A 608 -6.19 -31.66 17.29
CA VAL A 608 -4.80 -32.10 17.39
C VAL A 608 -3.84 -30.93 17.54
N PRO A 609 -2.69 -31.11 18.20
CA PRO A 609 -1.62 -30.12 18.25
C PRO A 609 -1.22 -29.59 16.87
N GLY A 610 -0.86 -28.31 16.78
CA GLY A 610 -0.41 -27.68 15.53
C GLY A 610 -1.53 -27.41 14.53
N SER A 611 -2.82 -27.57 14.89
CA SER A 611 -3.93 -27.40 13.95
C SER A 611 -4.60 -26.04 14.03
N ILE A 612 -5.25 -25.66 12.92
CA ILE A 612 -6.33 -24.68 12.88
C ILE A 612 -7.54 -25.32 12.21
N SER A 613 -8.71 -25.17 12.82
CA SER A 613 -10.00 -25.61 12.28
C SER A 613 -10.93 -24.42 12.14
N ILE A 614 -11.54 -24.27 10.97
CA ILE A 614 -12.50 -23.21 10.66
C ILE A 614 -13.83 -23.89 10.37
N LEU A 615 -14.77 -23.77 11.30
CA LEU A 615 -15.96 -24.59 11.37
C LEU A 615 -17.21 -23.73 11.19
N ARG A 616 -17.91 -23.90 10.08
CA ARG A 616 -19.25 -23.30 9.89
C ARG A 616 -20.25 -24.09 10.71
N LEU A 617 -20.91 -23.41 11.65
CA LEU A 617 -21.90 -24.02 12.53
C LEU A 617 -23.20 -24.31 11.77
N THR A 618 -23.78 -25.46 12.01
CA THR A 618 -25.12 -25.82 11.52
C THR A 618 -26.17 -25.22 12.49
N PRO A 619 -27.16 -24.44 11.98
CA PRO A 619 -28.21 -23.92 12.84
C PRO A 619 -28.98 -25.03 13.57
N PRO A 620 -29.44 -24.81 14.85
CA PRO A 620 -30.28 -25.78 15.55
C PRO A 620 -31.56 -26.07 14.76
N GLY A 621 -31.87 -27.34 14.54
CA GLY A 621 -33.06 -27.78 13.83
C GLY A 621 -32.88 -28.10 12.34
N GLU A 622 -31.71 -27.79 11.74
CA GLU A 622 -31.36 -28.24 10.37
C GLU A 622 -30.74 -29.65 10.34
N ASP A 623 -30.62 -30.28 11.47
CA ASP A 623 -29.97 -31.59 11.67
C ASP A 623 -30.71 -32.77 11.00
N ALA A 624 -31.86 -32.53 10.35
CA ALA A 624 -32.79 -33.57 9.84
C ALA A 624 -33.04 -33.51 8.31
N ARG A 625 -32.28 -32.74 7.52
CA ARG A 625 -32.45 -32.72 6.06
C ARG A 625 -31.22 -33.23 5.31
#